data_4148fcc037c2498c27bb73ed34a97457
#
_entry.id   4148fcc037c2498c27bb73ed34a97457
#
_cell.length_a   1.000
_cell.length_b   1.000
_cell.length_c   1.000
_cell.angle_alpha   90.00
_cell.angle_beta   90.00
_cell.angle_gamma   90.00
#
_symmetry.space_group_name_H-M   'P 1'
#
loop_
_entity.id
_entity.type
_entity.pdbx_description
1 polymer ?
#
loop_
_entity_poly.entity_id
_entity_poly.type
_entity_poly.pdbx_seq_one_letter_code
_entity_poly.pdbx_strand_id
1 'polypeptide(L)'
;QQWATLFLGDEAYGRNTGYYVLLDTFRDIFERGGEKNWKKIIDLVRTDCRDVEKMMDEVYLCEYEGGLFNGGAAQMERPNSFIIQQGRAAESVLMEIVRNILAKRHPGKKFTIPSNGHFDTTEGNIKQMGSIPRNLYNKTLLWEVPEGGRYEKNPFKGNMDIEKLEQLINAVGVENVPLIFTCITNNPICGQPVSMANIREINRVAHKYDIPLVFDVARWAEN
;
A
#
# COMPACT_ATOMS: atom_id res chain seq x y z
N GLN A 1 24.64 3.62 18.67
CA GLN A 1 23.51 2.83 19.19
C GLN A 1 22.92 1.91 18.13
N GLN A 2 22.52 2.40 16.94
CA GLN A 2 21.97 1.57 15.86
C GLN A 2 22.90 0.43 15.41
N TRP A 3 24.22 0.65 15.38
CA TRP A 3 25.21 -0.41 15.08
C TRP A 3 25.32 -1.45 16.19
N ALA A 4 25.10 -1.07 17.44
CA ALA A 4 25.15 -2.01 18.56
C ALA A 4 23.96 -3.01 18.52
N THR A 5 22.79 -2.58 18.03
CA THR A 5 21.63 -3.45 17.89
C THR A 5 21.80 -4.50 16.78
N LEU A 6 22.63 -4.25 15.76
CA LEU A 6 22.96 -5.24 14.73
C LEU A 6 23.73 -6.46 15.29
N PHE A 7 24.46 -6.27 16.39
CA PHE A 7 25.23 -7.37 17.04
C PHE A 7 24.37 -8.20 18.00
N LEU A 8 23.15 -7.79 18.32
CA LEU A 8 22.24 -8.58 19.15
C LEU A 8 21.65 -9.78 18.42
N GLY A 9 21.91 -9.86 17.10
CA GLY A 9 21.60 -11.02 16.27
C GLY A 9 20.13 -11.40 16.28
N ASP A 10 19.47 -11.12 15.19
CA ASP A 10 18.07 -11.49 15.00
C ASP A 10 18.05 -12.74 14.10
N GLU A 11 17.64 -13.89 14.63
CA GLU A 11 17.55 -15.11 13.84
C GLU A 11 16.44 -15.02 12.79
N ALA A 12 16.77 -15.24 11.53
CA ALA A 12 15.85 -15.14 10.41
C ALA A 12 14.73 -16.19 10.41
N TYR A 13 14.87 -17.25 11.21
CA TYR A 13 13.97 -18.41 11.19
C TYR A 13 12.74 -18.30 12.08
N GLY A 14 12.72 -17.43 13.05
CA GLY A 14 11.81 -17.55 14.18
C GLY A 14 10.83 -16.43 14.42
N ARG A 15 10.57 -15.49 13.51
CA ARG A 15 9.78 -14.30 13.85
C ARG A 15 10.34 -13.65 15.11
N ASN A 16 11.47 -13.05 14.98
CA ASN A 16 12.26 -12.45 16.04
C ASN A 16 11.63 -11.12 16.54
N THR A 17 12.17 -10.57 17.61
CA THR A 17 11.72 -9.31 18.23
C THR A 17 11.64 -8.17 17.22
N GLY A 18 12.65 -8.03 16.35
CA GLY A 18 12.68 -6.98 15.33
C GLY A 18 11.52 -7.07 14.35
N TYR A 19 11.09 -8.28 13.98
CA TYR A 19 9.91 -8.49 13.14
C TYR A 19 8.65 -7.94 13.79
N TYR A 20 8.41 -8.23 15.05
CA TYR A 20 7.20 -7.78 15.75
C TYR A 20 7.21 -6.27 16.01
N VAL A 21 8.36 -5.73 16.42
CA VAL A 21 8.52 -4.27 16.61
C VAL A 21 8.25 -3.52 15.30
N LEU A 22 8.76 -4.02 14.19
CA LEU A 22 8.51 -3.42 12.89
C LEU A 22 7.03 -3.53 12.49
N LEU A 23 6.42 -4.70 12.68
CA LEU A 23 5.00 -4.93 12.39
C LEU A 23 4.12 -4.00 13.21
N ASP A 24 4.39 -3.84 14.51
CA ASP A 24 3.64 -2.97 15.40
C ASP A 24 3.81 -1.50 15.03
N THR A 25 5.02 -1.10 14.63
CA THR A 25 5.27 0.25 14.13
C THR A 25 4.40 0.55 12.90
N PHE A 26 4.30 -0.38 11.95
CA PHE A 26 3.42 -0.21 10.80
C PHE A 26 1.94 -0.17 11.19
N ARG A 27 1.51 -1.01 12.10
CA ARG A 27 0.13 -1.01 12.62
C ARG A 27 -0.21 0.31 13.30
N ASP A 28 0.69 0.84 14.11
CA ASP A 28 0.48 2.11 14.80
C ASP A 28 0.36 3.27 13.84
N ILE A 29 1.19 3.30 12.78
CA ILE A 29 1.19 4.38 11.80
C ILE A 29 -0.08 4.32 10.91
N PHE A 30 -0.44 3.15 10.43
CA PHE A 30 -1.43 3.01 9.38
C PHE A 30 -2.82 2.53 9.86
N GLU A 31 -2.89 1.83 10.97
CA GLU A 31 -4.14 1.22 11.45
C GLU A 31 -4.74 1.93 12.66
N ARG A 32 -3.93 2.43 13.58
CA ARG A 32 -4.38 2.90 14.91
C ARG A 32 -4.26 4.41 15.15
N GLY A 33 -3.85 5.19 14.17
CA GLY A 33 -3.65 6.63 14.34
C GLY A 33 -2.51 7.04 15.29
N GLY A 34 -1.57 6.18 15.48
CA GLY A 34 -0.16 6.35 15.82
C GLY A 34 0.33 7.11 17.04
N GLU A 35 -0.43 8.01 17.66
CA GLU A 35 0.17 8.94 18.64
C GLU A 35 0.55 8.30 20.00
N LYS A 36 -0.19 7.32 20.49
CA LYS A 36 0.02 6.79 21.84
C LYS A 36 1.18 5.79 21.94
N ASN A 37 1.41 5.04 20.89
CA ASN A 37 2.40 3.96 20.91
C ASN A 37 3.76 4.40 20.39
N TRP A 38 3.83 5.40 19.52
CA TRP A 38 5.10 6.01 19.09
C TRP A 38 5.96 6.50 20.27
N LYS A 39 5.35 7.14 21.27
CA LYS A 39 6.06 7.55 22.48
C LYS A 39 6.64 6.35 23.23
N LYS A 40 5.86 5.28 23.37
CA LYS A 40 6.33 4.04 24.03
C LYS A 40 7.48 3.40 23.24
N ILE A 41 7.36 3.29 21.92
CA ILE A 41 8.41 2.72 21.07
C ILE A 41 9.68 3.58 21.10
N ILE A 42 9.56 4.91 21.02
CA ILE A 42 10.71 5.82 21.13
C ILE A 42 11.34 5.75 22.51
N ASP A 43 10.55 5.67 23.56
CA ASP A 43 11.03 5.55 24.93
C ASP A 43 11.71 4.19 25.17
N LEU A 44 11.18 3.10 24.58
CA LEU A 44 11.78 1.77 24.60
C LEU A 44 13.11 1.73 23.82
N VAL A 45 13.18 2.34 22.66
CA VAL A 45 14.43 2.43 21.86
C VAL A 45 15.48 3.33 22.53
N ARG A 46 15.06 4.27 23.37
CA ARG A 46 15.95 5.14 24.17
C ARG A 46 16.38 4.55 25.50
N THR A 47 15.61 3.60 26.02
CA THR A 47 15.97 2.89 27.25
C THR A 47 17.06 1.88 26.93
N ASP A 48 18.07 1.81 27.78
CA ASP A 48 19.28 0.99 27.63
C ASP A 48 18.93 -0.45 27.21
N CYS A 49 19.57 -0.92 26.11
CA CYS A 49 19.35 -2.24 25.50
C CYS A 49 19.55 -3.45 26.45
N ARG A 50 19.82 -3.23 27.71
CA ARG A 50 19.95 -4.26 28.75
C ARG A 50 18.64 -4.86 29.23
N ASP A 51 17.50 -4.28 28.85
CA ASP A 51 16.16 -4.74 29.27
C ASP A 51 15.33 -5.26 28.08
N VAL A 52 15.98 -5.97 27.15
CA VAL A 52 15.30 -6.55 25.97
C VAL A 52 14.18 -7.50 26.37
N GLU A 53 14.35 -8.28 27.45
CA GLU A 53 13.32 -9.19 27.95
C GLU A 53 12.10 -8.40 28.46
N LYS A 54 12.30 -7.33 29.22
CA LYS A 54 11.22 -6.47 29.70
C LYS A 54 10.54 -5.70 28.57
N MET A 55 11.34 -5.28 27.57
CA MET A 55 10.84 -4.68 26.34
C MET A 55 9.97 -5.66 25.56
N MET A 56 10.38 -6.92 25.49
CA MET A 56 9.59 -7.97 24.88
C MET A 56 8.27 -8.20 25.62
N ASP A 57 8.31 -8.29 26.94
CA ASP A 57 7.11 -8.48 27.75
C ASP A 57 6.15 -7.29 27.63
N GLU A 58 6.63 -6.05 27.62
CA GLU A 58 5.78 -4.87 27.49
C GLU A 58 5.21 -4.70 26.09
N VAL A 59 5.96 -4.98 25.03
CA VAL A 59 5.48 -4.94 23.65
C VAL A 59 4.51 -6.10 23.39
N TYR A 60 4.80 -7.28 23.90
CA TYR A 60 3.93 -8.45 23.76
C TYR A 60 2.67 -8.38 24.61
N LEU A 61 2.77 -7.94 25.87
CA LEU A 61 1.61 -7.85 26.78
C LEU A 61 0.62 -6.77 26.35
N CYS A 62 1.06 -5.65 25.80
CA CYS A 62 0.13 -4.60 25.33
C CYS A 62 -0.73 -5.01 24.15
N GLU A 63 -0.31 -5.96 23.33
CA GLU A 63 -1.03 -6.35 22.13
C GLU A 63 -1.71 -7.72 22.20
N TYR A 64 -1.28 -8.58 23.12
CA TYR A 64 -1.68 -9.99 23.13
C TYR A 64 -2.50 -10.39 24.37
N GLU A 65 -3.00 -9.46 25.17
CA GLU A 65 -4.03 -9.77 26.18
C GLU A 65 -5.30 -10.40 25.57
N GLY A 66 -5.41 -10.41 24.21
CA GLY A 66 -6.48 -11.04 23.47
C GLY A 66 -6.10 -12.18 22.51
N GLY A 67 -4.79 -12.62 22.46
CA GLY A 67 -4.56 -13.28 21.25
C GLY A 67 -3.79 -14.57 21.14
N LEU A 68 -2.66 -14.55 20.58
CA LEU A 68 -2.06 -15.71 19.87
C LEU A 68 -1.34 -16.71 20.78
N PHE A 69 -1.03 -16.36 22.02
CA PHE A 69 -0.21 -17.20 22.91
C PHE A 69 -0.92 -17.76 24.15
N ASN A 70 -2.11 -17.31 24.47
CA ASN A 70 -2.84 -17.80 25.65
C ASN A 70 -3.76 -19.00 25.38
N GLY A 71 -3.47 -19.86 24.40
CA GLY A 71 -4.12 -21.18 24.26
C GLY A 71 -5.65 -21.21 24.18
N GLY A 72 -6.32 -20.10 24.23
CA GLY A 72 -7.76 -19.96 24.04
C GLY A 72 -8.04 -19.62 22.58
N ALA A 73 -9.06 -20.24 22.01
CA ALA A 73 -9.58 -19.92 20.68
C ALA A 73 -10.22 -18.52 20.64
N ALA A 74 -9.53 -17.51 21.17
CA ALA A 74 -9.88 -16.12 20.97
C ALA A 74 -9.75 -15.84 19.48
N GLN A 75 -10.76 -15.25 18.90
CA GLN A 75 -10.85 -14.85 17.51
C GLN A 75 -9.51 -14.20 17.10
N MET A 76 -8.75 -14.94 16.30
CA MET A 76 -7.59 -14.37 15.62
C MET A 76 -8.13 -13.19 14.82
N GLU A 77 -7.93 -11.97 15.31
CA GLU A 77 -8.07 -10.80 14.45
C GLU A 77 -7.14 -11.07 13.26
N ARG A 78 -7.72 -11.07 12.08
CA ARG A 78 -6.95 -11.33 10.87
C ARG A 78 -5.87 -10.26 10.81
N PRO A 79 -4.61 -10.63 10.65
CA PRO A 79 -3.56 -9.64 10.57
C PRO A 79 -3.84 -8.74 9.36
N ASN A 80 -3.87 -7.42 9.59
CA ASN A 80 -4.07 -6.44 8.54
C ASN A 80 -2.74 -6.04 7.89
N SER A 81 -1.60 -6.38 8.52
CA SER A 81 -0.26 -6.04 8.05
C SER A 81 0.59 -7.29 7.85
N PHE A 82 1.32 -7.32 6.74
CA PHE A 82 2.21 -8.41 6.36
C PHE A 82 3.56 -7.85 5.92
N ILE A 83 4.64 -8.35 6.51
CA ILE A 83 6.00 -8.02 6.08
C ILE A 83 6.42 -9.02 5.02
N ILE A 84 6.78 -8.52 3.84
CA ILE A 84 7.21 -9.30 2.69
C ILE A 84 8.57 -8.75 2.25
N GLN A 85 9.47 -9.61 1.79
CA GLN A 85 10.85 -9.27 1.47
C GLN A 85 11.01 -8.18 0.40
N GLN A 86 9.99 -7.93 -0.42
CA GLN A 86 10.11 -7.00 -1.54
C GLN A 86 8.74 -6.55 -2.05
N GLY A 87 8.61 -5.26 -2.45
CA GLY A 87 7.36 -4.70 -2.97
C GLY A 87 6.80 -5.48 -4.17
N ARG A 88 7.65 -5.84 -5.14
CA ARG A 88 7.20 -6.66 -6.30
C ARG A 88 6.68 -8.05 -5.92
N ALA A 89 7.16 -8.61 -4.82
CA ALA A 89 6.63 -9.87 -4.30
C ALA A 89 5.25 -9.64 -3.66
N ALA A 90 5.05 -8.52 -2.96
CA ALA A 90 3.75 -8.13 -2.43
C ALA A 90 2.72 -7.91 -3.54
N GLU A 91 3.11 -7.24 -4.62
CA GLU A 91 2.27 -7.08 -5.82
C GLU A 91 1.87 -8.43 -6.43
N SER A 92 2.84 -9.34 -6.59
CA SER A 92 2.60 -10.67 -7.15
C SER A 92 1.61 -11.47 -6.30
N VAL A 93 1.79 -11.47 -4.96
CA VAL A 93 0.87 -12.12 -4.02
C VAL A 93 -0.53 -11.52 -4.09
N LEU A 94 -0.63 -10.19 -4.09
CA LEU A 94 -1.92 -9.49 -4.21
C LEU A 94 -2.64 -9.89 -5.50
N MET A 95 -1.95 -9.80 -6.65
CA MET A 95 -2.55 -10.12 -7.95
C MET A 95 -2.94 -11.59 -8.06
N GLU A 96 -2.16 -12.50 -7.46
CA GLU A 96 -2.51 -13.93 -7.41
C GLU A 96 -3.77 -14.19 -6.57
N ILE A 97 -3.90 -13.52 -5.41
CA ILE A 97 -5.11 -13.60 -4.59
C ILE A 97 -6.31 -13.08 -5.37
N VAL A 98 -6.20 -11.90 -5.96
CA VAL A 98 -7.26 -11.30 -6.78
C VAL A 98 -7.64 -12.22 -7.93
N ARG A 99 -6.66 -12.75 -8.67
CA ARG A 99 -6.89 -13.73 -9.74
C ARG A 99 -7.69 -14.93 -9.26
N ASN A 100 -7.30 -15.52 -8.14
CA ASN A 100 -7.95 -16.73 -7.60
C ASN A 100 -9.40 -16.46 -7.17
N ILE A 101 -9.67 -15.30 -6.58
CA ILE A 101 -11.02 -14.87 -6.21
C ILE A 101 -11.87 -14.67 -7.48
N LEU A 102 -11.35 -13.94 -8.45
CA LEU A 102 -12.07 -13.62 -9.69
C LEU A 102 -12.31 -14.85 -10.57
N ALA A 103 -11.32 -15.76 -10.67
CA ALA A 103 -11.47 -17.00 -11.42
C ALA A 103 -12.57 -17.91 -10.86
N LYS A 104 -12.75 -17.93 -9.52
CA LYS A 104 -13.84 -18.69 -8.88
C LYS A 104 -15.20 -18.04 -9.11
N ARG A 105 -15.29 -16.71 -9.08
CA ARG A 105 -16.57 -15.98 -9.22
C ARG A 105 -16.99 -15.79 -10.68
N HIS A 106 -16.01 -15.61 -11.58
CA HIS A 106 -16.23 -15.23 -12.96
C HIS A 106 -15.23 -15.96 -13.88
N PRO A 107 -15.40 -17.28 -14.11
CA PRO A 107 -14.49 -18.08 -14.93
C PRO A 107 -14.33 -17.50 -16.35
N GLY A 108 -13.10 -17.32 -16.81
CA GLY A 108 -12.79 -16.87 -18.16
C GLY A 108 -13.02 -15.38 -18.46
N LYS A 109 -13.49 -14.59 -17.48
CA LYS A 109 -13.72 -13.16 -17.65
C LYS A 109 -12.40 -12.39 -17.56
N LYS A 110 -12.25 -11.37 -18.43
CA LYS A 110 -11.12 -10.42 -18.36
C LYS A 110 -11.54 -9.17 -17.60
N PHE A 111 -10.66 -8.70 -16.72
CA PHE A 111 -10.88 -7.51 -15.90
C PHE A 111 -9.98 -6.37 -16.32
N THR A 112 -10.35 -5.16 -15.99
CA THR A 112 -9.59 -3.94 -16.25
C THR A 112 -9.17 -3.31 -14.95
N ILE A 113 -7.89 -3.01 -14.79
CA ILE A 113 -7.35 -2.37 -13.59
C ILE A 113 -6.83 -0.99 -13.97
N PRO A 114 -7.53 0.10 -13.57
CA PRO A 114 -7.08 1.46 -13.77
C PRO A 114 -6.02 1.88 -12.77
N SER A 115 -5.11 2.76 -13.20
CA SER A 115 -4.11 3.42 -12.34
C SER A 115 -3.76 4.81 -12.89
N ASN A 116 -3.20 5.68 -12.03
CA ASN A 116 -2.54 6.90 -12.49
C ASN A 116 -1.26 6.59 -13.30
N GLY A 117 -0.71 5.38 -13.16
CA GLY A 117 0.43 4.85 -13.88
C GLY A 117 0.89 3.57 -13.18
N HIS A 118 0.81 2.43 -13.86
CA HIS A 118 1.33 1.18 -13.32
C HIS A 118 2.85 1.15 -13.44
N PHE A 119 3.52 0.77 -12.37
CA PHE A 119 4.91 0.41 -12.46
C PHE A 119 5.07 -0.86 -13.34
N ASP A 120 6.25 -1.08 -13.89
CA ASP A 120 6.48 -2.17 -14.86
C ASP A 120 6.16 -3.56 -14.28
N THR A 121 6.55 -3.81 -13.02
CA THR A 121 6.24 -5.07 -12.32
C THR A 121 4.75 -5.21 -12.03
N THR A 122 4.07 -4.14 -11.63
CA THR A 122 2.62 -4.11 -11.42
C THR A 122 1.87 -4.41 -12.71
N GLU A 123 2.26 -3.75 -13.80
CA GLU A 123 1.69 -4.00 -15.13
C GLU A 123 1.92 -5.44 -15.59
N GLY A 124 3.12 -5.97 -15.35
CA GLY A 124 3.48 -7.36 -15.63
C GLY A 124 2.59 -8.34 -14.86
N ASN A 125 2.42 -8.16 -13.57
CA ASN A 125 1.58 -8.99 -12.71
C ASN A 125 0.09 -8.94 -13.14
N ILE A 126 -0.43 -7.76 -13.50
CA ILE A 126 -1.79 -7.61 -14.01
C ILE A 126 -1.99 -8.39 -15.32
N LYS A 127 -1.05 -8.30 -16.25
CA LYS A 127 -1.08 -9.04 -17.50
C LYS A 127 -0.97 -10.55 -17.27
N GLN A 128 -0.12 -10.98 -16.33
CA GLN A 128 0.03 -12.38 -15.96
C GLN A 128 -1.25 -12.99 -15.40
N MET A 129 -2.03 -12.22 -14.63
CA MET A 129 -3.34 -12.66 -14.17
C MET A 129 -4.43 -12.68 -15.25
N GLY A 130 -4.10 -12.30 -16.50
CA GLY A 130 -5.03 -12.26 -17.63
C GLY A 130 -5.89 -10.99 -17.69
N SER A 131 -5.56 -9.98 -16.90
CA SER A 131 -6.29 -8.71 -16.83
C SER A 131 -5.62 -7.61 -17.67
N ILE A 132 -6.31 -6.49 -17.83
CA ILE A 132 -5.91 -5.37 -18.70
C ILE A 132 -5.50 -4.18 -17.81
N PRO A 133 -4.23 -3.79 -17.77
CA PRO A 133 -3.82 -2.54 -17.12
C PRO A 133 -4.28 -1.34 -17.94
N ARG A 134 -4.77 -0.29 -17.28
CA ARG A 134 -5.14 0.98 -17.91
C ARG A 134 -4.53 2.15 -17.16
N ASN A 135 -3.59 2.84 -17.81
CA ASN A 135 -2.96 4.04 -17.28
C ASN A 135 -3.81 5.27 -17.64
N LEU A 136 -4.24 5.99 -16.61
CA LEU A 136 -5.10 7.16 -16.71
C LEU A 136 -4.30 8.41 -16.31
N TYR A 137 -3.28 8.71 -17.10
CA TYR A 137 -2.43 9.88 -16.88
C TYR A 137 -3.21 11.18 -16.95
N ASN A 138 -2.82 12.15 -16.12
CA ASN A 138 -3.37 13.48 -16.13
C ASN A 138 -3.20 14.14 -17.51
N LYS A 139 -4.21 14.86 -17.96
CA LYS A 139 -4.22 15.58 -19.25
C LYS A 139 -3.03 16.53 -19.41
N THR A 140 -2.56 17.12 -18.32
CA THR A 140 -1.44 18.08 -18.33
C THR A 140 -0.06 17.42 -18.50
N LEU A 141 -0.01 16.10 -18.60
CA LEU A 141 1.23 15.38 -18.87
C LEU A 141 1.64 15.53 -20.35
N LEU A 142 0.70 15.62 -21.25
CA LEU A 142 0.97 15.85 -22.67
C LEU A 142 1.26 17.34 -22.87
N TRP A 143 2.50 17.63 -23.21
CA TRP A 143 3.03 18.97 -23.44
C TRP A 143 2.44 19.59 -24.70
N GLU A 144 1.23 20.08 -24.64
CA GLU A 144 0.79 21.11 -25.56
C GLU A 144 1.21 22.44 -24.94
N VAL A 145 2.25 23.04 -25.49
CA VAL A 145 2.59 24.46 -25.21
C VAL A 145 1.46 25.28 -25.81
N PRO A 146 0.61 25.95 -25.01
CA PRO A 146 -0.40 26.82 -25.59
C PRO A 146 0.26 27.87 -26.48
N GLU A 147 -0.34 28.18 -27.62
CA GLU A 147 0.07 29.34 -28.42
C GLU A 147 0.09 30.58 -27.52
N GLY A 148 1.29 31.07 -27.17
CA GLY A 148 1.47 32.16 -26.22
C GLY A 148 2.42 31.89 -25.04
N GLY A 149 2.97 30.67 -24.92
CA GLY A 149 4.19 30.39 -24.18
C GLY A 149 4.11 30.44 -22.64
N ARG A 150 2.97 30.41 -22.00
CA ARG A 150 2.86 30.28 -20.54
C ARG A 150 2.56 28.83 -20.17
N TYR A 151 3.55 28.16 -19.58
CA TYR A 151 3.35 26.86 -18.94
C TYR A 151 2.42 27.04 -17.73
N GLU A 152 1.28 26.37 -17.75
CA GLU A 152 0.55 26.16 -16.51
C GLU A 152 1.43 25.29 -15.60
N LYS A 153 1.84 25.87 -14.49
CA LYS A 153 2.61 25.15 -13.47
C LYS A 153 1.68 24.19 -12.75
N ASN A 154 1.54 22.96 -13.27
CA ASN A 154 0.93 21.90 -12.49
C ASN A 154 2.03 21.16 -11.71
N PRO A 155 2.13 21.34 -10.38
CA PRO A 155 3.12 20.67 -9.56
C PRO A 155 2.80 19.17 -9.36
N PHE A 156 1.55 18.74 -9.65
CA PHE A 156 1.06 17.39 -9.40
C PHE A 156 0.77 16.63 -10.69
N LYS A 157 1.78 16.50 -11.52
CA LYS A 157 1.66 15.78 -12.81
C LYS A 157 1.40 14.27 -12.62
N GLY A 158 1.67 13.74 -11.41
CA GLY A 158 1.39 12.35 -11.04
C GLY A 158 -0.08 12.02 -10.81
N ASN A 159 -0.97 13.03 -10.79
CA ASN A 159 -2.38 12.83 -10.58
C ASN A 159 -3.02 11.89 -11.61
N MET A 160 -4.03 11.14 -11.18
CA MET A 160 -4.94 10.40 -12.06
C MET A 160 -5.96 11.33 -12.71
N ASP A 161 -6.30 11.08 -13.96
CA ASP A 161 -7.43 11.74 -14.63
C ASP A 161 -8.75 11.12 -14.13
N ILE A 162 -9.44 11.85 -13.27
CA ILE A 162 -10.67 11.37 -12.61
C ILE A 162 -11.83 11.22 -13.60
N GLU A 163 -11.92 12.11 -14.59
CA GLU A 163 -12.97 11.99 -15.62
C GLU A 163 -12.78 10.71 -16.43
N LYS A 164 -11.54 10.40 -16.84
CA LYS A 164 -11.24 9.15 -17.53
C LYS A 164 -11.47 7.93 -16.65
N LEU A 165 -11.24 8.02 -15.33
CA LEU A 165 -11.53 6.92 -14.42
C LEU A 165 -13.02 6.61 -14.42
N GLU A 166 -13.88 7.60 -14.23
CA GLU A 166 -15.34 7.40 -14.26
C GLU A 166 -15.83 6.94 -15.65
N GLN A 167 -15.30 7.53 -16.73
CA GLN A 167 -15.61 7.08 -18.09
C GLN A 167 -15.23 5.63 -18.32
N LEU A 168 -14.05 5.20 -17.86
CA LEU A 168 -13.59 3.82 -17.99
C LEU A 168 -14.52 2.86 -17.24
N ILE A 169 -14.83 3.17 -15.97
CA ILE A 169 -15.73 2.33 -15.14
C ILE A 169 -17.09 2.18 -15.82
N ASN A 170 -17.66 3.28 -16.31
CA ASN A 170 -18.94 3.27 -17.01
C ASN A 170 -18.89 2.49 -18.34
N ALA A 171 -17.78 2.60 -19.07
CA ALA A 171 -17.62 1.95 -20.37
C ALA A 171 -17.42 0.42 -20.27
N VAL A 172 -16.66 -0.03 -19.27
CA VAL A 172 -16.39 -1.47 -19.10
C VAL A 172 -17.38 -2.18 -18.20
N GLY A 173 -18.11 -1.43 -17.37
CA GLY A 173 -18.95 -1.93 -16.28
C GLY A 173 -18.19 -2.11 -14.97
N VAL A 174 -18.82 -1.68 -13.87
CA VAL A 174 -18.21 -1.73 -12.52
C VAL A 174 -17.75 -3.12 -12.14
N GLU A 175 -18.51 -4.15 -12.51
CA GLU A 175 -18.21 -5.56 -12.26
C GLU A 175 -16.96 -6.07 -13.01
N ASN A 176 -16.41 -5.28 -13.91
CA ASN A 176 -15.19 -5.58 -14.67
C ASN A 176 -13.96 -4.83 -14.13
N VAL A 177 -14.11 -4.02 -13.09
CA VAL A 177 -13.04 -3.27 -12.42
C VAL A 177 -12.89 -3.80 -10.99
N PRO A 178 -12.03 -4.81 -10.75
CA PRO A 178 -11.93 -5.46 -9.46
C PRO A 178 -11.23 -4.62 -8.41
N LEU A 179 -10.40 -3.68 -8.82
CA LEU A 179 -9.71 -2.72 -7.97
C LEU A 179 -9.20 -1.53 -8.79
N ILE A 180 -8.98 -0.41 -8.09
CA ILE A 180 -8.26 0.77 -8.61
C ILE A 180 -6.87 0.77 -7.98
N PHE A 181 -5.84 0.99 -8.79
CA PHE A 181 -4.45 1.05 -8.33
C PHE A 181 -3.93 2.49 -8.40
N THR A 182 -3.15 2.93 -7.42
CA THR A 182 -2.55 4.27 -7.41
C THR A 182 -1.11 4.21 -6.95
N CYS A 183 -0.18 4.70 -7.78
CA CYS A 183 1.24 4.75 -7.49
C CYS A 183 1.64 6.14 -6.98
N ILE A 184 2.26 6.20 -5.80
CA ILE A 184 2.70 7.42 -5.11
C ILE A 184 4.19 7.29 -4.75
N THR A 185 5.08 8.10 -5.27
CA THR A 185 4.91 9.04 -6.40
C THR A 185 4.61 8.27 -7.69
N ASN A 186 4.09 8.94 -8.72
CA ASN A 186 3.81 8.26 -10.01
C ASN A 186 5.13 7.94 -10.74
N ASN A 187 5.68 6.77 -10.48
CA ASN A 187 6.99 6.35 -10.97
C ASN A 187 7.10 6.30 -12.50
N PRO A 188 6.13 5.73 -13.24
CA PRO A 188 6.18 5.65 -14.70
C PRO A 188 6.37 6.99 -15.42
N ILE A 189 6.00 8.08 -14.78
CA ILE A 189 6.16 9.44 -15.30
C ILE A 189 7.22 10.22 -14.53
N CYS A 190 8.35 9.58 -14.29
CA CYS A 190 9.54 10.18 -13.64
C CYS A 190 9.30 10.59 -12.16
N GLY A 191 8.50 9.84 -11.41
CA GLY A 191 8.28 10.09 -10.00
C GLY A 191 7.50 11.37 -9.71
N GLN A 192 6.60 11.76 -10.59
CA GLN A 192 5.82 12.98 -10.39
C GLN A 192 4.86 12.85 -9.19
N PRO A 193 4.74 13.90 -8.37
CA PRO A 193 3.91 13.88 -7.17
C PRO A 193 2.42 13.80 -7.49
N VAL A 194 1.68 13.21 -6.55
CA VAL A 194 0.22 13.07 -6.56
C VAL A 194 -0.35 13.94 -5.44
N SER A 195 -1.33 14.79 -5.74
CA SER A 195 -1.93 15.66 -4.74
C SER A 195 -2.90 14.92 -3.82
N MET A 196 -2.98 15.35 -2.56
CA MET A 196 -4.01 14.86 -1.62
C MET A 196 -5.43 15.10 -2.12
N ALA A 197 -5.66 16.19 -2.88
CA ALA A 197 -6.93 16.46 -3.51
C ALA A 197 -7.30 15.35 -4.50
N ASN A 198 -6.35 14.94 -5.35
CA ASN A 198 -6.56 13.85 -6.31
C ASN A 198 -6.79 12.50 -5.62
N ILE A 199 -6.01 12.20 -4.56
CA ILE A 199 -6.22 10.99 -3.75
C ILE A 199 -7.63 10.94 -3.17
N ARG A 200 -8.15 12.06 -2.65
CA ARG A 200 -9.53 12.14 -2.14
C ARG A 200 -10.56 11.91 -3.24
N GLU A 201 -10.34 12.46 -4.44
CA GLU A 201 -11.23 12.23 -5.57
C GLU A 201 -11.20 10.77 -6.06
N ILE A 202 -10.02 10.14 -6.14
CA ILE A 202 -9.92 8.70 -6.43
C ILE A 202 -10.69 7.89 -5.39
N ASN A 203 -10.50 8.21 -4.12
CA ASN A 203 -11.21 7.55 -3.02
C ASN A 203 -12.73 7.76 -3.10
N ARG A 204 -13.18 8.97 -3.44
CA ARG A 204 -14.61 9.26 -3.68
C ARG A 204 -15.18 8.38 -4.79
N VAL A 205 -14.47 8.24 -5.90
CA VAL A 205 -14.90 7.37 -7.01
C VAL A 205 -14.90 5.90 -6.58
N ALA A 206 -13.85 5.45 -5.90
CA ALA A 206 -13.75 4.09 -5.38
C ALA A 206 -14.96 3.74 -4.48
N HIS A 207 -15.29 4.60 -3.52
CA HIS A 207 -16.46 4.44 -2.67
C HIS A 207 -17.79 4.51 -3.42
N LYS A 208 -17.93 5.42 -4.40
CA LYS A 208 -19.15 5.55 -5.21
C LYS A 208 -19.51 4.25 -5.93
N TYR A 209 -18.52 3.52 -6.38
CA TYR A 209 -18.70 2.29 -7.14
C TYR A 209 -18.42 1.01 -6.33
N ASP A 210 -18.13 1.14 -5.03
CA ASP A 210 -17.73 0.03 -4.14
C ASP A 210 -16.55 -0.79 -4.69
N ILE A 211 -15.54 -0.10 -5.22
CA ILE A 211 -14.33 -0.70 -5.79
C ILE A 211 -13.19 -0.54 -4.79
N PRO A 212 -12.46 -1.62 -4.44
CA PRO A 212 -11.25 -1.54 -3.62
C PRO A 212 -10.20 -0.62 -4.22
N LEU A 213 -9.59 0.23 -3.37
CA LEU A 213 -8.50 1.12 -3.74
C LEU A 213 -7.19 0.60 -3.14
N VAL A 214 -6.19 0.42 -3.99
CA VAL A 214 -4.85 -0.07 -3.64
C VAL A 214 -3.83 1.02 -3.91
N PHE A 215 -2.91 1.23 -2.97
CA PHE A 215 -1.81 2.17 -3.10
C PHE A 215 -0.46 1.45 -3.15
N ASP A 216 0.33 1.73 -4.17
CA ASP A 216 1.78 1.56 -4.13
C ASP A 216 2.38 2.84 -3.56
N VAL A 217 2.90 2.75 -2.34
CA VAL A 217 3.43 3.90 -1.60
C VAL A 217 4.94 3.79 -1.39
N ALA A 218 5.65 3.15 -2.30
CA ALA A 218 7.10 2.97 -2.21
C ALA A 218 7.88 4.28 -2.01
N ARG A 219 7.33 5.40 -2.45
CA ARG A 219 7.94 6.74 -2.34
C ARG A 219 6.99 7.78 -1.75
N TRP A 220 6.14 7.40 -0.82
CA TRP A 220 5.19 8.33 -0.22
C TRP A 220 5.87 9.49 0.52
N ALA A 221 7.06 9.26 1.06
CA ALA A 221 7.81 10.28 1.80
C ALA A 221 8.37 11.38 0.88
N GLU A 222 8.60 11.08 -0.37
CA GLU A 222 9.06 12.02 -1.40
C GLU A 222 7.89 12.74 -2.11
N ASN A 223 6.68 12.30 -1.87
CA ASN A 223 5.48 12.87 -2.49
C ASN A 223 5.11 14.21 -1.83
#